data_88925957caa95c5894d31f291a1463c7
#
_entry.id   88925957caa95c5894d31f291a1463c7
#
_cell.length_a   1.000
_cell.length_b   1.000
_cell.length_c   1.000
_cell.angle_alpha   90.00
_cell.angle_beta   90.00
_cell.angle_gamma   90.00
#
_symmetry.space_group_name_H-M   'P 1'
#
loop_
_entity.id
_entity.type
_entity.pdbx_description
1 polymer ?
#
loop_
_entity_poly.entity_id
_entity_poly.type
_entity_poly.pdbx_seq_one_letter_code
_entity_poly.pdbx_strand_id
1 'polypeptide(L)'
;MLAAIMFCGFTVTVLSACSSDNDDKTETPQEQTVKMFYVVEVSDDVLKVADVEVNYVDQTGAKLKEVMTSKEWIKALDTKTLPLTGGIWAKITPKSAVAPGDYQLKVTTAAGYEAKLANGKSVFDGYGSDPEAAPTAAQTAEDVAAWCAKSPIVGFTVSKEGYAKETKVDFGRNDDDDSDNGLATDICRWFLSKIGYNPDDC
;
A
#
# COMPACT_ATOMS: atom_id res chain seq x y z
N MET A 1 -24.82 -37.67 -34.67
CA MET A 1 -24.28 -38.35 -33.47
C MET A 1 -24.70 -37.52 -32.26
N LEU A 2 -25.70 -37.98 -31.52
CA LEU A 2 -26.15 -37.34 -30.29
C LEU A 2 -25.28 -37.88 -29.15
N ALA A 3 -24.70 -37.01 -28.36
CA ALA A 3 -24.06 -37.34 -27.08
C ALA A 3 -25.00 -36.93 -25.96
N ALA A 4 -25.54 -37.92 -25.25
CA ALA A 4 -26.40 -37.76 -24.09
C ALA A 4 -25.56 -37.41 -22.84
N ILE A 5 -25.87 -36.31 -22.19
CA ILE A 5 -25.29 -35.91 -20.88
C ILE A 5 -26.21 -36.51 -19.80
N MET A 6 -25.67 -37.51 -19.06
CA MET A 6 -26.32 -38.06 -17.88
C MET A 6 -26.17 -37.09 -16.68
N PHE A 7 -27.31 -36.59 -16.21
CA PHE A 7 -27.40 -35.91 -14.93
C PHE A 7 -27.53 -36.96 -13.83
N CYS A 8 -26.48 -37.13 -13.01
CA CYS A 8 -26.55 -37.86 -11.75
C CYS A 8 -27.15 -36.95 -10.67
N GLY A 9 -28.43 -37.13 -10.39
CA GLY A 9 -29.09 -36.50 -9.25
C GLY A 9 -28.65 -37.13 -7.93
N PHE A 10 -28.00 -36.33 -7.09
CA PHE A 10 -27.75 -36.68 -5.69
C PHE A 10 -28.96 -36.21 -4.87
N THR A 11 -29.80 -37.13 -4.48
CA THR A 11 -30.85 -36.88 -3.46
C THR A 11 -30.20 -36.98 -2.08
N VAL A 12 -30.08 -35.83 -1.41
CA VAL A 12 -29.69 -35.78 0.00
C VAL A 12 -30.93 -36.02 0.84
N THR A 13 -31.04 -37.20 1.45
CA THR A 13 -32.03 -37.49 2.48
C THR A 13 -31.63 -36.81 3.78
N VAL A 14 -32.42 -35.83 4.21
CA VAL A 14 -32.28 -35.19 5.51
C VAL A 14 -32.87 -36.10 6.56
N LEU A 15 -32.03 -36.76 7.36
CA LEU A 15 -32.47 -37.45 8.59
C LEU A 15 -32.53 -36.42 9.72
N SER A 16 -33.75 -36.02 10.07
CA SER A 16 -34.00 -35.29 11.32
C SER A 16 -33.76 -36.22 12.51
N ALA A 17 -32.68 -35.97 13.26
CA ALA A 17 -32.53 -36.47 14.60
C ALA A 17 -32.54 -35.30 15.57
N CYS A 18 -33.64 -35.14 16.30
CA CYS A 18 -33.68 -34.29 17.49
C CYS A 18 -32.82 -34.94 18.58
N SER A 19 -31.82 -34.18 19.11
CA SER A 19 -31.46 -34.34 20.51
C SER A 19 -30.39 -33.32 20.92
N SER A 20 -30.71 -32.54 21.97
CA SER A 20 -29.92 -31.87 22.98
C SER A 20 -28.93 -30.74 22.56
N ASP A 21 -29.26 -29.59 23.15
CA ASP A 21 -28.45 -28.42 23.41
C ASP A 21 -26.95 -28.71 23.59
N ASN A 22 -26.20 -28.40 22.54
CA ASN A 22 -24.85 -27.86 22.63
C ASN A 22 -24.73 -26.88 21.47
N ASP A 23 -24.77 -25.60 21.79
CA ASP A 23 -24.43 -24.48 20.86
C ASP A 23 -22.96 -24.58 20.46
N ASP A 24 -22.58 -25.63 19.77
CA ASP A 24 -21.34 -25.68 19.01
C ASP A 24 -21.62 -24.94 17.69
N LYS A 25 -21.54 -23.61 17.76
CA LYS A 25 -21.50 -22.78 16.57
C LYS A 25 -20.27 -23.18 15.77
N THR A 26 -20.43 -24.13 14.87
CA THR A 26 -19.47 -24.40 13.82
C THR A 26 -19.37 -23.12 12.99
N GLU A 27 -18.49 -22.20 13.39
CA GLU A 27 -18.23 -20.99 12.62
C GLU A 27 -17.76 -21.43 11.25
N THR A 28 -18.56 -21.15 10.25
CA THR A 28 -18.19 -21.36 8.84
C THR A 28 -16.91 -20.55 8.61
N PRO A 29 -15.81 -21.17 8.15
CA PRO A 29 -14.57 -20.44 7.90
C PRO A 29 -14.85 -19.25 6.97
N GLN A 30 -14.57 -18.05 7.44
CA GLN A 30 -14.74 -16.87 6.63
C GLN A 30 -13.67 -16.83 5.55
N GLU A 31 -14.04 -16.37 4.36
CA GLU A 31 -13.07 -16.21 3.29
C GLU A 31 -12.08 -15.10 3.65
N GLN A 32 -10.79 -15.43 3.61
CA GLN A 32 -9.72 -14.44 3.85
C GLN A 32 -9.70 -13.42 2.72
N THR A 33 -9.64 -12.15 3.09
CA THR A 33 -9.48 -11.04 2.13
C THR A 33 -8.39 -10.10 2.61
N VAL A 34 -7.60 -9.58 1.68
CA VAL A 34 -6.57 -8.59 1.97
C VAL A 34 -6.69 -7.46 0.97
N LYS A 35 -6.66 -6.22 1.46
CA LYS A 35 -6.60 -5.03 0.65
C LYS A 35 -5.33 -4.27 0.97
N MET A 36 -4.51 -4.00 -0.04
CA MET A 36 -3.34 -3.15 0.05
C MET A 36 -3.69 -1.74 -0.37
N PHE A 37 -3.07 -0.76 0.27
CA PHE A 37 -3.24 0.65 -0.03
C PHE A 37 -1.89 1.31 -0.23
N TYR A 38 -1.83 2.20 -1.21
CA TYR A 38 -0.67 3.02 -1.51
C TYR A 38 -1.09 4.46 -1.72
N VAL A 39 -0.35 5.39 -1.14
CA VAL A 39 -0.61 6.83 -1.27
C VAL A 39 0.71 7.56 -1.48
N VAL A 40 0.72 8.46 -2.46
CA VAL A 40 1.77 9.46 -2.66
C VAL A 40 1.11 10.83 -2.74
N GLU A 41 1.64 11.78 -1.98
CA GLU A 41 1.27 13.19 -2.09
C GLU A 41 2.53 14.03 -2.27
N VAL A 42 2.49 14.97 -3.20
CA VAL A 42 3.56 15.93 -3.44
C VAL A 42 3.02 17.36 -3.41
N SER A 43 3.86 18.33 -3.03
CA SER A 43 3.52 19.73 -3.13
C SER A 43 3.42 20.19 -4.60
N ASP A 44 2.69 21.28 -4.83
CA ASP A 44 2.53 21.85 -6.16
C ASP A 44 3.87 22.22 -6.83
N ASP A 45 4.87 22.60 -6.03
CA ASP A 45 6.19 22.99 -6.55
C ASP A 45 6.99 21.80 -7.05
N VAL A 46 6.79 20.61 -6.50
CA VAL A 46 7.44 19.39 -7.01
C VAL A 46 7.10 19.15 -8.46
N LEU A 47 5.81 19.24 -8.83
CA LEU A 47 5.37 19.01 -10.22
C LEU A 47 5.83 20.11 -11.20
N LYS A 48 6.22 21.29 -10.70
CA LYS A 48 6.82 22.35 -11.53
C LYS A 48 8.26 22.01 -11.93
N VAL A 49 9.05 21.46 -10.99
CA VAL A 49 10.50 21.26 -11.13
C VAL A 49 10.94 19.83 -11.37
N ALA A 50 10.05 18.86 -11.19
CA ALA A 50 10.36 17.44 -11.33
C ALA A 50 9.20 16.65 -11.96
N ASP A 51 9.54 15.49 -12.51
CA ASP A 51 8.61 14.45 -12.90
C ASP A 51 8.58 13.37 -11.81
N VAL A 52 7.39 12.85 -11.49
CA VAL A 52 7.18 11.84 -10.45
C VAL A 52 6.65 10.56 -11.09
N GLU A 53 7.36 9.45 -10.93
CA GLU A 53 6.96 8.10 -11.31
C GLU A 53 6.73 7.29 -10.03
N VAL A 54 5.50 6.83 -9.81
CA VAL A 54 5.18 5.97 -8.68
C VAL A 54 5.45 4.53 -9.06
N ASN A 55 6.41 3.90 -8.39
CA ASN A 55 6.72 2.48 -8.52
C ASN A 55 6.09 1.75 -7.34
N TYR A 56 5.36 0.66 -7.58
CA TYR A 56 4.68 -0.08 -6.53
C TYR A 56 4.65 -1.58 -6.81
N VAL A 57 4.44 -2.37 -5.75
CA VAL A 57 4.26 -3.82 -5.86
C VAL A 57 2.76 -4.13 -5.93
N ASP A 58 2.31 -4.84 -6.96
CA ASP A 58 0.92 -5.23 -7.09
C ASP A 58 0.57 -6.48 -6.25
N GLN A 59 -0.70 -6.89 -6.29
CA GLN A 59 -1.21 -8.05 -5.54
C GLN A 59 -0.61 -9.40 -5.99
N THR A 60 0.11 -9.45 -7.10
CA THR A 60 0.82 -10.64 -7.60
C THR A 60 2.30 -10.64 -7.24
N GLY A 61 2.79 -9.55 -6.63
CA GLY A 61 4.20 -9.32 -6.35
C GLY A 61 4.97 -8.71 -7.54
N ALA A 62 4.28 -8.34 -8.62
CA ALA A 62 4.92 -7.66 -9.75
C ALA A 62 5.17 -6.18 -9.43
N LYS A 63 6.33 -5.68 -9.86
CA LYS A 63 6.68 -4.26 -9.75
C LYS A 63 6.11 -3.52 -10.94
N LEU A 64 5.21 -2.60 -10.68
CA LEU A 64 4.55 -1.75 -11.67
C LEU A 64 4.95 -0.29 -11.47
N LYS A 65 4.68 0.55 -12.48
CA LYS A 65 4.96 1.97 -12.44
C LYS A 65 3.89 2.78 -13.15
N GLU A 66 3.59 3.95 -12.60
CA GLU A 66 2.65 4.91 -13.14
C GLU A 66 3.22 6.33 -13.03
N VAL A 67 3.01 7.15 -14.05
CA VAL A 67 3.42 8.56 -14.01
C VAL A 67 2.36 9.35 -13.23
N MET A 68 2.80 10.14 -12.27
CA MET A 68 1.95 11.00 -11.48
C MET A 68 1.68 12.31 -12.23
N THR A 69 0.40 12.60 -12.52
CA THR A 69 -0.03 13.80 -13.26
C THR A 69 -0.74 14.83 -12.39
N SER A 70 -1.00 14.48 -11.13
CA SER A 70 -1.61 15.33 -10.10
C SER A 70 -0.77 15.24 -8.83
N LYS A 71 -0.99 16.13 -7.88
CA LYS A 71 -0.28 16.13 -6.60
C LYS A 71 -0.61 14.98 -5.65
N GLU A 72 -1.62 14.21 -5.99
CA GLU A 72 -2.05 13.05 -5.22
C GLU A 72 -2.21 11.84 -6.14
N TRP A 73 -1.72 10.68 -5.68
CA TRP A 73 -1.91 9.39 -6.31
C TRP A 73 -2.27 8.36 -5.23
N ILE A 74 -3.37 7.65 -5.45
CA ILE A 74 -3.89 6.64 -4.53
C ILE A 74 -4.17 5.36 -5.30
N LYS A 75 -3.79 4.22 -4.72
CA LYS A 75 -4.06 2.89 -5.27
C LYS A 75 -4.55 1.95 -4.18
N ALA A 76 -5.62 1.22 -4.46
CA ALA A 76 -6.08 0.10 -3.65
C ALA A 76 -6.06 -1.17 -4.49
N LEU A 77 -5.57 -2.28 -3.92
CA LEU A 77 -5.42 -3.57 -4.58
C LEU A 77 -5.97 -4.67 -3.68
N ASP A 78 -6.88 -5.48 -4.20
CA ASP A 78 -7.49 -6.58 -3.47
C ASP A 78 -6.80 -7.91 -3.80
N THR A 79 -6.57 -8.75 -2.78
CA THR A 79 -6.06 -10.11 -2.90
C THR A 79 -6.68 -11.00 -1.82
N LYS A 80 -6.61 -12.32 -2.04
CA LYS A 80 -7.01 -13.33 -1.05
C LYS A 80 -5.81 -14.12 -0.52
N THR A 81 -4.61 -13.76 -0.95
CA THR A 81 -3.39 -14.55 -0.71
C THR A 81 -2.52 -13.90 0.35
N LEU A 82 -2.15 -14.67 1.37
CA LEU A 82 -1.06 -14.41 2.31
C LEU A 82 -0.06 -15.59 2.26
N PRO A 83 1.23 -15.36 2.46
CA PRO A 83 1.87 -14.07 2.73
C PRO A 83 1.95 -13.18 1.50
N LEU A 84 2.11 -11.88 1.71
CA LEU A 84 2.32 -10.92 0.63
C LEU A 84 3.45 -9.94 0.96
N THR A 85 3.97 -9.28 -0.07
CA THR A 85 4.89 -8.15 0.05
C THR A 85 4.27 -6.94 -0.64
N GLY A 86 4.18 -5.84 0.08
CA GLY A 86 3.80 -4.54 -0.44
C GLY A 86 4.99 -3.60 -0.48
N GLY A 87 4.94 -2.60 -1.34
CA GLY A 87 5.97 -1.57 -1.38
C GLY A 87 5.67 -0.49 -2.39
N ILE A 88 6.19 0.70 -2.13
CA ILE A 88 6.02 1.88 -2.96
C ILE A 88 7.27 2.75 -2.92
N TRP A 89 7.58 3.38 -4.04
CA TRP A 89 8.60 4.39 -4.22
C TRP A 89 8.11 5.49 -5.15
N ALA A 90 8.07 6.72 -4.66
CA ALA A 90 7.85 7.90 -5.48
C ALA A 90 9.19 8.35 -6.09
N LYS A 91 9.57 7.80 -7.24
CA LYS A 91 10.79 8.21 -7.95
C LYS A 91 10.62 9.62 -8.50
N ILE A 92 11.37 10.56 -7.96
CA ILE A 92 11.33 11.96 -8.35
C ILE A 92 12.55 12.26 -9.21
N THR A 93 12.33 12.75 -10.43
CA THR A 93 13.39 13.08 -11.39
C THR A 93 13.33 14.57 -11.72
N PRO A 94 14.39 15.36 -11.45
CA PRO A 94 14.38 16.78 -11.74
C PRO A 94 14.25 17.03 -13.25
N LYS A 95 13.50 18.06 -13.63
CA LYS A 95 13.42 18.49 -15.04
C LYS A 95 14.74 19.09 -15.49
N SER A 96 15.01 19.02 -16.78
CA SER A 96 16.28 19.47 -17.39
C SER A 96 16.55 20.98 -17.26
N ALA A 97 15.53 21.78 -17.04
CA ALA A 97 15.63 23.25 -16.94
C ALA A 97 14.88 23.75 -15.70
N VAL A 98 15.50 23.60 -14.52
CA VAL A 98 14.99 24.16 -13.27
C VAL A 98 15.63 25.55 -13.07
N ALA A 99 14.80 26.62 -13.05
CA ALA A 99 15.25 27.93 -12.70
C ALA A 99 15.53 28.04 -11.19
N PRO A 100 16.49 28.85 -10.73
CA PRO A 100 16.61 29.16 -9.32
C PRO A 100 15.32 29.78 -8.77
N GLY A 101 14.89 29.34 -7.56
CA GLY A 101 13.64 29.84 -6.97
C GLY A 101 13.40 29.30 -5.57
N ASP A 102 12.36 29.83 -4.94
CA ASP A 102 11.91 29.39 -3.60
C ASP A 102 10.83 28.31 -3.77
N TYR A 103 11.23 27.05 -3.79
CA TYR A 103 10.33 25.92 -3.96
C TYR A 103 10.00 25.26 -2.61
N GLN A 104 8.73 25.01 -2.37
CA GLN A 104 8.29 24.18 -1.25
C GLN A 104 8.25 22.72 -1.70
N LEU A 105 9.38 22.03 -1.62
CA LEU A 105 9.49 20.65 -2.04
C LEU A 105 9.10 19.72 -0.87
N LYS A 106 7.98 19.03 -1.03
CA LYS A 106 7.49 18.04 -0.08
C LYS A 106 6.97 16.82 -0.83
N VAL A 107 7.30 15.62 -0.30
CA VAL A 107 6.72 14.35 -0.72
C VAL A 107 6.33 13.56 0.52
N THR A 108 5.14 12.98 0.53
CA THR A 108 4.70 12.04 1.55
C THR A 108 4.33 10.75 0.85
N THR A 109 4.83 9.62 1.35
CA THR A 109 4.61 8.30 0.77
C THR A 109 4.18 7.35 1.87
N ALA A 110 3.10 6.60 1.65
CA ALA A 110 2.65 5.58 2.58
C ALA A 110 2.13 4.34 1.87
N ALA A 111 2.26 3.20 2.53
CA ALA A 111 1.76 1.91 2.12
C ALA A 111 1.18 1.19 3.33
N GLY A 112 0.09 0.46 3.16
CA GLY A 112 -0.53 -0.30 4.24
C GLY A 112 -1.44 -1.40 3.73
N TYR A 113 -2.05 -2.12 4.65
CA TYR A 113 -3.00 -3.18 4.32
C TYR A 113 -4.09 -3.31 5.37
N GLU A 114 -5.23 -3.82 4.94
CA GLU A 114 -6.28 -4.38 5.79
C GLU A 114 -6.42 -5.87 5.45
N ALA A 115 -6.40 -6.74 6.45
CA ALA A 115 -6.64 -8.16 6.27
C ALA A 115 -7.82 -8.62 7.14
N LYS A 116 -8.80 -9.32 6.53
CA LYS A 116 -9.78 -10.15 7.23
C LYS A 116 -9.31 -11.58 7.15
N LEU A 117 -8.94 -12.13 8.30
CA LEU A 117 -8.39 -13.49 8.41
C LEU A 117 -9.52 -14.51 8.44
N ALA A 118 -9.22 -15.77 8.12
CA ALA A 118 -10.18 -16.88 8.11
C ALA A 118 -10.86 -17.12 9.47
N ASN A 119 -10.26 -16.66 10.58
CA ASN A 119 -10.82 -16.69 11.92
C ASN A 119 -11.73 -15.49 12.25
N GLY A 120 -12.07 -14.65 11.26
CA GLY A 120 -12.90 -13.46 11.42
C GLY A 120 -12.17 -12.23 12.01
N LYS A 121 -10.90 -12.33 12.39
CA LYS A 121 -10.13 -11.20 12.90
C LYS A 121 -9.78 -10.24 11.76
N SER A 122 -9.99 -8.95 11.98
CA SER A 122 -9.47 -7.88 11.11
C SER A 122 -8.16 -7.35 11.69
N VAL A 123 -7.19 -7.11 10.81
CA VAL A 123 -5.90 -6.50 11.11
C VAL A 123 -5.68 -5.38 10.12
N PHE A 124 -5.24 -4.23 10.61
CA PHE A 124 -4.79 -3.10 9.79
C PHE A 124 -3.41 -2.68 10.27
N ASP A 125 -2.51 -2.35 9.34
CA ASP A 125 -1.21 -1.79 9.64
C ASP A 125 -0.69 -1.00 8.43
N GLY A 126 0.26 -0.08 8.66
CA GLY A 126 0.81 0.76 7.61
C GLY A 126 2.19 1.31 7.93
N TYR A 127 2.86 1.74 6.88
CA TYR A 127 4.22 2.27 6.90
C TYR A 127 4.24 3.53 6.03
N GLY A 128 5.01 4.51 6.44
CA GLY A 128 5.07 5.76 5.68
C GLY A 128 6.34 6.54 5.94
N SER A 129 6.63 7.46 5.04
CA SER A 129 7.73 8.39 5.17
C SER A 129 7.28 9.79 4.72
N ASP A 130 7.62 10.76 5.53
CA ASP A 130 7.46 12.18 5.28
C ASP A 130 8.84 12.84 5.47
N PRO A 131 9.74 12.70 4.48
CA PRO A 131 11.07 13.28 4.58
C PRO A 131 10.98 14.78 4.78
N GLU A 132 11.93 15.31 5.51
CA GLU A 132 12.01 16.73 5.81
C GLU A 132 11.84 17.57 4.53
N ALA A 133 10.91 18.53 4.59
CA ALA A 133 10.69 19.45 3.48
C ALA A 133 11.99 20.20 3.17
N ALA A 134 12.26 20.43 1.89
CA ALA A 134 13.44 21.23 1.53
C ALA A 134 13.35 22.62 2.18
N PRO A 135 14.50 23.19 2.61
CA PRO A 135 14.54 24.54 3.14
C PRO A 135 13.92 25.54 2.15
N THR A 136 13.14 26.47 2.66
CA THR A 136 12.49 27.52 1.85
C THR A 136 13.43 28.63 1.35
N ALA A 137 14.74 28.42 1.37
CA ALA A 137 15.72 29.34 0.80
C ALA A 137 15.81 29.15 -0.72
N ALA A 138 16.24 30.19 -1.43
CA ALA A 138 16.44 30.15 -2.89
C ALA A 138 17.26 28.91 -3.29
N GLN A 139 16.59 28.00 -4.02
CA GLN A 139 17.16 26.70 -4.42
C GLN A 139 17.71 26.80 -5.85
N THR A 140 18.85 26.20 -6.06
CA THR A 140 19.44 25.99 -7.40
C THR A 140 18.91 24.68 -8.00
N ALA A 141 19.19 24.45 -9.27
CA ALA A 141 18.89 23.17 -9.92
C ALA A 141 19.61 21.98 -9.23
N GLU A 142 20.80 22.20 -8.66
CA GLU A 142 21.57 21.20 -7.91
C GLU A 142 20.90 20.85 -6.58
N ASP A 143 20.37 21.86 -5.86
CA ASP A 143 19.62 21.64 -4.61
C ASP A 143 18.36 20.83 -4.86
N VAL A 144 17.62 21.15 -5.93
CA VAL A 144 16.42 20.37 -6.35
C VAL A 144 16.81 18.93 -6.70
N ALA A 145 17.90 18.72 -7.45
CA ALA A 145 18.36 17.39 -7.80
C ALA A 145 18.79 16.58 -6.56
N ALA A 146 19.50 17.20 -5.62
CA ALA A 146 19.88 16.57 -4.37
C ALA A 146 18.68 16.18 -3.49
N TRP A 147 17.62 17.01 -3.48
CA TRP A 147 16.38 16.69 -2.78
C TRP A 147 15.64 15.53 -3.47
N CYS A 148 15.51 15.54 -4.80
CA CYS A 148 14.85 14.47 -5.57
C CYS A 148 15.49 13.09 -5.31
N ALA A 149 16.81 13.05 -5.10
CA ALA A 149 17.54 11.81 -4.83
C ALA A 149 17.18 11.16 -3.48
N LYS A 150 16.59 11.90 -2.53
CA LYS A 150 16.25 11.43 -1.17
C LYS A 150 14.87 10.83 -1.05
N SER A 151 14.12 10.68 -2.15
CA SER A 151 12.76 10.11 -2.12
C SER A 151 12.74 8.71 -1.50
N PRO A 152 11.98 8.48 -0.43
CA PRO A 152 12.04 7.24 0.34
C PRO A 152 11.34 6.08 -0.37
N ILE A 153 11.79 4.87 -0.05
CA ILE A 153 11.11 3.62 -0.39
C ILE A 153 10.41 3.13 0.88
N VAL A 154 9.12 2.83 0.78
CA VAL A 154 8.33 2.24 1.86
C VAL A 154 7.96 0.83 1.45
N GLY A 155 8.21 -0.15 2.32
CA GLY A 155 7.90 -1.55 2.03
C GLY A 155 7.57 -2.36 3.27
N PHE A 156 6.74 -3.38 3.11
CA PHE A 156 6.32 -4.27 4.18
C PHE A 156 6.07 -5.69 3.66
N THR A 157 6.12 -6.65 4.57
CA THR A 157 5.65 -8.03 4.34
C THR A 157 4.57 -8.37 5.35
N VAL A 158 3.51 -9.07 4.91
CA VAL A 158 2.44 -9.59 5.77
C VAL A 158 2.55 -11.11 5.81
N SER A 159 2.65 -11.68 7.02
CA SER A 159 2.71 -13.12 7.25
C SER A 159 1.35 -13.79 6.97
N LYS A 160 1.32 -15.13 6.98
CA LYS A 160 0.07 -15.91 6.86
C LYS A 160 -0.90 -15.64 8.00
N GLU A 161 -0.39 -15.26 9.16
CA GLU A 161 -1.16 -14.92 10.36
C GLU A 161 -1.64 -13.46 10.36
N GLY A 162 -1.33 -12.68 9.30
CA GLY A 162 -1.75 -11.30 9.15
C GLY A 162 -0.88 -10.29 9.90
N TYR A 163 0.31 -10.65 10.38
CA TYR A 163 1.24 -9.70 11.00
C TYR A 163 2.19 -9.11 9.97
N ALA A 164 2.29 -7.79 9.98
CA ALA A 164 3.24 -7.09 9.12
C ALA A 164 4.58 -6.83 9.81
N LYS A 165 5.58 -6.65 8.97
CA LYS A 165 6.87 -6.07 9.34
C LYS A 165 7.39 -5.23 8.18
N GLU A 166 8.12 -4.19 8.51
CA GLU A 166 8.85 -3.42 7.53
C GLU A 166 9.85 -4.32 6.76
N THR A 167 9.98 -4.06 5.46
CA THR A 167 10.85 -4.84 4.59
C THR A 167 11.40 -3.93 3.50
N LYS A 168 12.69 -4.06 3.21
CA LYS A 168 13.28 -3.40 2.04
C LYS A 168 12.72 -4.02 0.76
N VAL A 169 12.16 -3.17 -0.11
CA VAL A 169 11.74 -3.54 -1.46
C VAL A 169 12.71 -2.92 -2.45
N ASP A 170 13.42 -3.77 -3.17
CA ASP A 170 14.34 -3.33 -4.22
C ASP A 170 13.56 -2.86 -5.45
N PHE A 171 13.51 -1.57 -5.71
CA PHE A 171 13.01 -0.97 -6.94
C PHE A 171 14.12 -0.62 -7.95
N GLY A 172 15.34 -1.12 -7.74
CA GLY A 172 16.50 -0.82 -8.57
C GLY A 172 17.19 0.50 -8.22
N ARG A 173 16.94 1.04 -7.04
CA ARG A 173 17.69 2.14 -6.44
C ARG A 173 18.87 1.55 -5.67
N ASN A 174 20.08 2.02 -5.95
CA ASN A 174 21.32 1.59 -5.28
C ASN A 174 21.51 2.40 -3.99
N ASP A 175 20.71 2.17 -2.98
CA ASP A 175 20.82 2.89 -1.72
C ASP A 175 20.98 1.95 -0.53
N ASP A 176 22.01 2.24 0.26
CA ASP A 176 22.24 1.68 1.60
C ASP A 176 21.48 2.47 2.70
N ASP A 177 20.44 3.22 2.33
CA ASP A 177 19.70 4.08 3.28
C ASP A 177 18.78 3.22 4.15
N ASP A 178 19.18 3.05 5.41
CA ASP A 178 18.43 2.41 6.49
C ASP A 178 17.44 3.41 7.12
N SER A 179 16.59 4.07 6.32
CA SER A 179 15.54 4.92 6.87
C SER A 179 14.54 4.06 7.63
N ASP A 180 14.37 4.35 8.92
CA ASP A 180 13.29 3.81 9.75
C ASP A 180 11.97 4.44 9.27
N ASN A 181 11.17 3.66 8.52
CA ASN A 181 9.92 4.12 7.91
C ASN A 181 8.70 3.77 8.77
N GLY A 182 8.87 3.63 10.07
CA GLY A 182 7.75 3.47 11.00
C GLY A 182 6.71 4.58 10.79
N LEU A 183 5.43 4.22 10.78
CA LEU A 183 4.36 5.19 10.57
C LEU A 183 4.21 6.08 11.81
N ALA A 184 4.73 7.31 11.76
CA ALA A 184 4.47 8.30 12.80
C ALA A 184 2.96 8.60 12.86
N THR A 185 2.44 8.94 14.06
CA THR A 185 0.99 9.15 14.26
C THR A 185 0.38 10.16 13.28
N ASP A 186 1.10 11.21 12.93
CA ASP A 186 0.59 12.22 11.98
C ASP A 186 0.49 11.66 10.55
N ILE A 187 1.45 10.84 10.14
CA ILE A 187 1.42 10.15 8.84
C ILE A 187 0.30 9.11 8.84
N CYS A 188 0.10 8.39 9.95
CA CYS A 188 -0.99 7.43 10.09
C CYS A 188 -2.36 8.09 9.88
N ARG A 189 -2.65 9.18 10.58
CA ARG A 189 -3.91 9.93 10.44
C ARG A 189 -4.12 10.44 9.02
N TRP A 190 -3.08 11.03 8.42
CA TRP A 190 -3.12 11.48 7.04
C TRP A 190 -3.41 10.30 6.10
N PHE A 191 -2.71 9.19 6.24
CA PHE A 191 -2.89 8.00 5.40
C PHE A 191 -4.31 7.44 5.50
N LEU A 192 -4.84 7.24 6.71
CA LEU A 192 -6.21 6.77 6.92
C LEU A 192 -7.25 7.67 6.26
N SER A 193 -7.09 9.00 6.38
CA SER A 193 -7.99 9.97 5.73
C SER A 193 -8.00 9.84 4.20
N LYS A 194 -6.87 9.49 3.59
CA LYS A 194 -6.73 9.33 2.13
C LYS A 194 -7.40 8.07 1.60
N ILE A 195 -7.41 7.00 2.38
CA ILE A 195 -7.99 5.72 1.98
C ILE A 195 -9.43 5.50 2.48
N GLY A 196 -10.03 6.54 3.10
CA GLY A 196 -11.44 6.54 3.52
C GLY A 196 -11.71 5.84 4.86
N TYR A 197 -10.70 5.73 5.73
CA TYR A 197 -10.83 5.22 7.09
C TYR A 197 -10.89 6.37 8.09
N ASN A 198 -11.33 6.05 9.33
CA ASN A 198 -11.38 7.06 10.38
C ASN A 198 -9.94 7.40 10.86
N PRO A 199 -9.51 8.68 10.79
CA PRO A 199 -8.18 9.08 11.25
C PRO A 199 -7.93 8.86 12.75
N ASP A 200 -8.99 8.68 13.53
CA ASP A 200 -8.87 8.43 14.98
C ASP A 200 -8.53 6.96 15.31
N ASP A 201 -8.50 6.08 14.30
CA ASP A 201 -8.12 4.67 14.47
C ASP A 201 -6.58 4.47 14.55
N CYS A 202 -5.80 5.55 14.49
CA CYS A 202 -4.38 5.56 14.82
C CYS A 202 -4.21 5.67 16.34
#